data_78a9e0aee0eae7e03fd0f40864053908
#
_entry.id   78a9e0aee0eae7e03fd0f40864053908
#
_cell.length_a   1.000
_cell.length_b   1.000
_cell.length_c   1.000
_cell.angle_alpha   90.00
_cell.angle_beta   90.00
_cell.angle_gamma   90.00
#
_symmetry.space_group_name_H-M   'P 1'
#
loop_
_entity.id
_entity.type
_entity.pdbx_description
1 polymer ?
#
loop_
_entity_poly.entity_id
_entity_poly.type
_entity_poly.pdbx_seq_one_letter_code
_entity_poly.pdbx_strand_id
1 'polypeptide(L)'
;MRLTSILQAINPNISAFAGPSHNGKIIHYVGWGDQIISPGNSMHYYETVHSYMTENTVLDVDDFYRLFMVGGMQHCTGGSGATSFGAAMDDQPALSSDAEHNVLLSMVRWVEEGVAPDNFTSVHYNHGDASQGVDFTRPICKYPLSVRFVGGDPNSADSFECALLA
;
A
#
# COMPACT_ATOMS: atom_id res chain seq x y z
N MET A 1 -20.53 6.13 -29.85
CA MET A 1 -19.30 5.81 -29.12
C MET A 1 -19.36 6.52 -27.77
N ARG A 2 -19.47 5.81 -26.64
CA ARG A 2 -19.53 6.44 -25.32
C ARG A 2 -18.11 6.81 -24.90
N LEU A 3 -17.80 8.08 -24.78
CA LEU A 3 -16.50 8.60 -24.33
C LEU A 3 -16.13 8.15 -22.90
N THR A 4 -17.10 7.67 -22.12
CA THR A 4 -16.92 7.21 -20.75
C THR A 4 -15.94 6.03 -20.61
N SER A 5 -15.85 5.15 -21.60
CA SER A 5 -14.92 4.00 -21.55
C SER A 5 -13.44 4.36 -21.80
N ILE A 6 -13.17 5.57 -22.32
CA ILE A 6 -11.80 6.03 -22.63
C ILE A 6 -11.16 6.73 -21.42
N LEU A 7 -12.00 7.30 -20.53
CA LEU A 7 -11.57 8.08 -19.37
C LEU A 7 -11.61 7.30 -18.06
N GLN A 8 -12.15 6.09 -18.05
CA GLN A 8 -12.28 5.26 -16.86
C GLN A 8 -11.29 4.11 -16.89
N ALA A 9 -10.29 4.15 -16.02
CA ALA A 9 -9.31 3.07 -15.80
C ALA A 9 -9.89 2.00 -14.87
N ILE A 10 -11.07 1.43 -15.22
CA ILE A 10 -11.79 0.44 -14.38
C ILE A 10 -11.82 -0.96 -15.01
N ASN A 11 -11.06 -1.18 -16.08
CA ASN A 11 -10.98 -2.51 -16.70
C ASN A 11 -10.25 -3.48 -15.75
N PRO A 12 -10.92 -4.55 -15.28
CA PRO A 12 -10.29 -5.50 -14.37
C PRO A 12 -9.33 -6.46 -15.07
N ASN A 13 -9.41 -6.55 -16.40
CA ASN A 13 -8.49 -7.37 -17.17
C ASN A 13 -7.15 -6.63 -17.34
N ILE A 14 -6.23 -6.93 -16.46
CA ILE A 14 -4.85 -6.45 -16.51
C ILE A 14 -3.85 -7.55 -16.84
N SER A 15 -4.33 -8.67 -17.42
CA SER A 15 -3.50 -9.82 -17.78
C SER A 15 -2.37 -9.51 -18.75
N ALA A 16 -2.56 -8.56 -19.67
CA ALA A 16 -1.51 -8.11 -20.58
C ALA A 16 -0.35 -7.43 -19.83
N PHE A 17 -0.64 -6.70 -18.75
CA PHE A 17 0.36 -6.05 -17.90
C PHE A 17 1.06 -7.07 -16.97
N ALA A 18 0.27 -7.93 -16.31
CA ALA A 18 0.77 -8.88 -15.31
C ALA A 18 1.43 -10.12 -15.93
N GLY A 19 1.04 -10.48 -17.16
CA GLY A 19 1.46 -11.71 -17.82
C GLY A 19 2.94 -11.75 -18.19
N PRO A 20 3.43 -12.93 -18.65
CA PRO A 20 4.86 -13.20 -18.84
C PRO A 20 5.60 -12.25 -19.79
N SER A 21 4.90 -11.60 -20.71
CA SER A 21 5.52 -10.66 -21.65
C SER A 21 5.95 -9.35 -21.01
N HIS A 22 5.31 -8.92 -19.90
CA HIS A 22 5.63 -7.68 -19.18
C HIS A 22 6.04 -7.94 -17.74
N ASN A 23 5.46 -8.95 -17.09
CA ASN A 23 5.69 -9.28 -15.67
C ASN A 23 5.56 -8.06 -14.74
N GLY A 24 4.58 -7.18 -15.06
CA GLY A 24 4.38 -5.91 -14.35
C GLY A 24 3.96 -6.12 -12.90
N LYS A 25 4.36 -5.20 -12.03
CA LYS A 25 4.02 -5.21 -10.60
C LYS A 25 3.32 -3.91 -10.21
N ILE A 26 2.35 -4.00 -9.31
CA ILE A 26 1.60 -2.86 -8.78
C ILE A 26 1.66 -2.87 -7.25
N ILE A 27 2.20 -1.81 -6.68
CA ILE A 27 1.96 -1.43 -5.29
C ILE A 27 0.98 -0.26 -5.30
N HIS A 28 -0.20 -0.48 -4.78
CA HIS A 28 -1.25 0.53 -4.66
C HIS A 28 -1.43 0.85 -3.17
N TYR A 29 -1.33 2.10 -2.79
CA TYR A 29 -1.63 2.54 -1.45
C TYR A 29 -2.67 3.66 -1.46
N VAL A 30 -3.48 3.73 -0.41
CA VAL A 30 -4.51 4.76 -0.23
C VAL A 30 -4.74 5.03 1.25
N GLY A 31 -4.93 6.30 1.59
CA GLY A 31 -5.23 6.71 2.96
C GLY A 31 -6.68 6.43 3.36
N TRP A 32 -6.89 5.85 4.54
CA TRP A 32 -8.24 5.69 5.09
C TRP A 32 -8.95 7.03 5.34
N GLY A 33 -8.20 8.12 5.56
CA GLY A 33 -8.71 9.47 5.76
C GLY A 33 -8.79 10.31 4.48
N ASP A 34 -8.69 9.70 3.29
CA ASP A 34 -8.77 10.42 2.02
C ASP A 34 -10.16 11.06 1.86
N GLN A 35 -10.18 12.39 1.91
CA GLN A 35 -11.39 13.19 1.80
C GLN A 35 -11.71 13.63 0.36
N ILE A 36 -10.83 13.31 -0.61
CA ILE A 36 -10.97 13.70 -2.02
C ILE A 36 -11.43 12.50 -2.85
N ILE A 37 -10.76 11.36 -2.71
CA ILE A 37 -11.06 10.12 -3.41
C ILE A 37 -11.41 9.04 -2.37
N SER A 38 -12.63 8.53 -2.44
CA SER A 38 -13.07 7.50 -1.49
C SER A 38 -12.13 6.29 -1.48
N PRO A 39 -11.57 5.90 -0.33
CA PRO A 39 -10.74 4.69 -0.20
C PRO A 39 -11.47 3.43 -0.66
N GLY A 40 -12.80 3.40 -0.52
CA GLY A 40 -13.66 2.32 -1.01
C GLY A 40 -13.54 2.07 -2.51
N ASN A 41 -13.21 3.09 -3.31
CA ASN A 41 -12.98 2.91 -4.75
C ASN A 41 -11.74 2.04 -5.02
N SER A 42 -10.68 2.23 -4.26
CA SER A 42 -9.44 1.44 -4.37
C SER A 42 -9.68 -0.02 -3.99
N MET A 43 -10.38 -0.26 -2.87
CA MET A 43 -10.77 -1.62 -2.48
C MET A 43 -11.65 -2.28 -3.53
N HIS A 44 -12.71 -1.58 -3.97
CA HIS A 44 -13.63 -2.11 -4.98
C HIS A 44 -12.90 -2.47 -6.29
N TYR A 45 -12.00 -1.62 -6.75
CA TYR A 45 -11.22 -1.91 -7.96
C TYR A 45 -10.30 -3.12 -7.75
N TYR A 46 -9.57 -3.18 -6.64
CA TYR A 46 -8.72 -4.32 -6.29
C TYR A 46 -9.51 -5.64 -6.26
N GLU A 47 -10.65 -5.66 -5.58
CA GLU A 47 -11.52 -6.84 -5.48
C GLU A 47 -12.10 -7.24 -6.84
N THR A 48 -12.45 -6.26 -7.68
CA THR A 48 -12.92 -6.51 -9.04
C THR A 48 -11.83 -7.12 -9.92
N VAL A 49 -10.59 -6.63 -9.81
CA VAL A 49 -9.43 -7.22 -10.49
C VAL A 49 -9.19 -8.63 -9.97
N HIS A 50 -9.20 -8.83 -8.65
CA HIS A 50 -8.99 -10.13 -8.02
C HIS A 50 -9.99 -11.17 -8.52
N SER A 51 -11.29 -10.86 -8.48
CA SER A 51 -12.34 -11.75 -8.97
C SER A 51 -12.17 -12.08 -10.46
N TYR A 52 -11.97 -11.03 -11.29
CA TYR A 52 -11.82 -11.22 -12.73
C TYR A 52 -10.61 -12.09 -13.08
N MET A 53 -9.45 -11.79 -12.51
CA MET A 53 -8.19 -12.50 -12.82
C MET A 53 -8.24 -13.94 -12.34
N THR A 54 -8.81 -14.21 -11.17
CA THR A 54 -9.00 -15.58 -10.63
C THR A 54 -9.94 -16.42 -11.49
N GLU A 55 -11.01 -15.83 -12.02
CA GLU A 55 -12.01 -16.54 -12.83
C GLU A 55 -11.56 -16.75 -14.28
N ASN A 56 -10.74 -15.85 -14.83
CA ASN A 56 -10.46 -15.80 -16.28
C ASN A 56 -9.00 -16.06 -16.65
N THR A 57 -8.09 -16.19 -15.69
CA THR A 57 -6.66 -16.42 -15.95
C THR A 57 -6.07 -17.47 -15.00
N VAL A 58 -4.81 -17.83 -15.23
CA VAL A 58 -4.01 -18.68 -14.32
C VAL A 58 -3.04 -17.85 -13.46
N LEU A 59 -3.14 -16.51 -13.52
CA LEU A 59 -2.26 -15.60 -12.79
C LEU A 59 -2.79 -15.41 -11.37
N ASP A 60 -1.93 -15.59 -10.39
CA ASP A 60 -2.23 -15.21 -9.00
C ASP A 60 -2.09 -13.70 -8.84
N VAL A 61 -3.13 -13.05 -8.34
CA VAL A 61 -3.16 -11.59 -8.14
C VAL A 61 -2.08 -11.16 -7.15
N ASP A 62 -1.82 -11.96 -6.14
CA ASP A 62 -0.78 -11.70 -5.15
C ASP A 62 0.64 -11.67 -5.74
N ASP A 63 0.86 -12.24 -6.92
CA ASP A 63 2.14 -12.22 -7.61
C ASP A 63 2.44 -10.90 -8.32
N PHE A 64 1.42 -10.04 -8.51
CA PHE A 64 1.61 -8.81 -9.30
C PHE A 64 0.86 -7.57 -8.77
N TYR A 65 -0.08 -7.69 -7.84
CA TYR A 65 -0.84 -6.55 -7.34
C TYR A 65 -1.02 -6.63 -5.81
N ARG A 66 -0.51 -5.62 -5.11
CA ARG A 66 -0.64 -5.44 -3.67
C ARG A 66 -1.33 -4.12 -3.37
N LEU A 67 -2.40 -4.19 -2.57
CA LEU A 67 -3.11 -3.01 -2.07
C LEU A 67 -2.78 -2.80 -0.59
N PHE A 68 -2.48 -1.56 -0.20
CA PHE A 68 -2.16 -1.15 1.16
C PHE A 68 -3.09 -0.02 1.61
N MET A 69 -3.80 -0.24 2.71
CA MET A 69 -4.70 0.73 3.31
C MET A 69 -3.99 1.44 4.46
N VAL A 70 -3.64 2.72 4.30
CA VAL A 70 -2.80 3.46 5.25
C VAL A 70 -3.67 4.16 6.30
N GLY A 71 -3.55 3.72 7.56
CA GLY A 71 -4.28 4.30 8.69
C GLY A 71 -3.87 5.74 8.97
N GLY A 72 -4.85 6.63 9.06
CA GLY A 72 -4.65 8.05 9.38
C GLY A 72 -4.03 8.89 8.27
N MET A 73 -3.72 8.33 7.10
CA MET A 73 -3.27 9.09 5.92
C MET A 73 -4.47 9.75 5.23
N GLN A 74 -4.28 10.96 4.75
CA GLN A 74 -5.20 11.71 3.88
C GLN A 74 -4.96 11.36 2.41
N HIS A 75 -5.21 12.30 1.49
CA HIS A 75 -5.02 12.07 0.05
C HIS A 75 -3.54 11.95 -0.30
N CYS A 76 -3.05 10.70 -0.40
CA CYS A 76 -1.69 10.31 -0.78
C CYS A 76 -0.55 10.77 0.17
N THR A 77 -0.81 11.64 1.14
CA THR A 77 0.16 12.16 2.11
C THR A 77 -0.53 12.79 3.32
N GLY A 78 0.23 13.10 4.35
CA GLY A 78 -0.23 13.81 5.54
C GLY A 78 -1.28 13.07 6.36
N GLY A 79 -1.86 13.77 7.34
CA GLY A 79 -2.80 13.18 8.29
C GLY A 79 -2.17 12.90 9.65
N SER A 80 -2.89 12.18 10.52
CA SER A 80 -2.47 11.91 11.91
C SER A 80 -1.82 10.53 12.08
N GLY A 81 -1.68 9.75 11.00
CA GLY A 81 -1.07 8.43 11.04
C GLY A 81 0.45 8.46 10.81
N ALA A 82 1.10 7.30 10.92
CA ALA A 82 2.43 7.11 10.39
C ALA A 82 2.32 7.02 8.86
N THR A 83 2.72 8.07 8.17
CA THR A 83 2.44 8.24 6.72
C THR A 83 3.70 8.43 5.89
N SER A 84 4.89 8.47 6.52
CA SER A 84 6.17 8.57 5.82
C SER A 84 6.78 7.18 5.64
N PHE A 85 6.78 6.69 4.39
CA PHE A 85 7.27 5.36 3.98
C PHE A 85 7.92 5.39 2.60
N GLY A 86 8.43 6.55 2.17
CA GLY A 86 9.11 6.73 0.88
C GLY A 86 8.18 6.80 -0.32
N ALA A 87 6.92 7.17 -0.10
CA ALA A 87 5.98 7.44 -1.19
C ALA A 87 6.35 8.73 -1.93
N ALA A 88 5.92 8.85 -3.18
CA ALA A 88 6.29 9.98 -4.04
C ALA A 88 5.78 11.35 -3.55
N MET A 89 4.74 11.35 -2.70
CA MET A 89 4.15 12.57 -2.14
C MET A 89 4.56 12.83 -0.69
N ASP A 90 5.48 12.02 -0.13
CA ASP A 90 5.94 12.21 1.24
C ASP A 90 6.76 13.49 1.37
N ASP A 91 6.37 14.34 2.32
CA ASP A 91 7.11 15.55 2.68
C ASP A 91 8.33 15.22 3.57
N GLN A 92 8.35 14.02 4.16
CA GLN A 92 9.36 13.57 5.10
C GLN A 92 9.97 12.24 4.63
N PRO A 93 11.23 11.95 4.97
CA PRO A 93 11.88 10.72 4.58
C PRO A 93 11.22 9.49 5.23
N ALA A 94 11.36 8.33 4.60
CA ALA A 94 11.11 7.06 5.26
C ALA A 94 12.04 6.87 6.47
N LEU A 95 11.66 6.00 7.40
CA LEU A 95 12.45 5.71 8.61
C LEU A 95 13.86 5.21 8.28
N SER A 96 13.98 4.43 7.22
CA SER A 96 15.25 3.86 6.74
C SER A 96 15.25 3.70 5.23
N SER A 97 16.45 3.62 4.64
CA SER A 97 16.66 3.39 3.20
C SER A 97 16.80 1.90 2.88
N ASP A 98 15.76 1.13 3.20
CA ASP A 98 15.65 -0.30 2.90
C ASP A 98 14.23 -0.66 2.44
N ALA A 99 14.02 -1.89 1.97
CA ALA A 99 12.74 -2.35 1.43
C ALA A 99 11.64 -2.54 2.47
N GLU A 100 11.96 -2.55 3.77
CA GLU A 100 10.97 -2.70 4.86
C GLU A 100 10.37 -1.37 5.28
N HIS A 101 11.07 -0.26 4.99
CA HIS A 101 10.69 1.08 5.40
C HIS A 101 10.40 2.01 4.20
N ASN A 102 10.71 1.58 2.97
CA ASN A 102 10.58 2.43 1.80
C ASN A 102 9.87 1.68 0.66
N VAL A 103 8.69 2.17 0.28
CA VAL A 103 7.83 1.53 -0.72
C VAL A 103 8.48 1.43 -2.10
N LEU A 104 9.29 2.43 -2.48
CA LEU A 104 10.01 2.39 -3.76
C LEU A 104 11.08 1.29 -3.76
N LEU A 105 11.84 1.16 -2.66
CA LEU A 105 12.83 0.09 -2.52
C LEU A 105 12.19 -1.29 -2.39
N SER A 106 10.99 -1.38 -1.78
CA SER A 106 10.17 -2.58 -1.82
C SER A 106 9.77 -2.97 -3.23
N MET A 107 9.37 -1.99 -4.05
CA MET A 107 9.05 -2.25 -5.47
C MET A 107 10.28 -2.75 -6.23
N VAL A 108 11.45 -2.13 -6.03
CA VAL A 108 12.71 -2.58 -6.63
C VAL A 108 13.01 -4.02 -6.24
N ARG A 109 12.95 -4.35 -4.94
CA ARG A 109 13.15 -5.71 -4.42
C ARG A 109 12.16 -6.71 -5.03
N TRP A 110 10.90 -6.31 -5.18
CA TRP A 110 9.90 -7.18 -5.79
C TRP A 110 10.21 -7.48 -7.26
N VAL A 111 10.56 -6.44 -8.04
CA VAL A 111 10.87 -6.61 -9.47
C VAL A 111 12.17 -7.36 -9.71
N GLU A 112 13.23 -7.07 -8.94
CA GLU A 112 14.58 -7.59 -9.18
C GLU A 112 14.84 -8.92 -8.48
N GLU A 113 14.26 -9.13 -7.29
CA GLU A 113 14.52 -10.32 -6.45
C GLU A 113 13.29 -11.24 -6.34
N GLY A 114 12.11 -10.80 -6.83
CA GLY A 114 10.86 -11.56 -6.72
C GLY A 114 10.23 -11.54 -5.32
N VAL A 115 10.71 -10.69 -4.40
CA VAL A 115 10.23 -10.61 -3.02
C VAL A 115 9.13 -9.56 -2.90
N ALA A 116 7.87 -10.01 -2.97
CA ALA A 116 6.71 -9.14 -2.81
C ALA A 116 6.56 -8.62 -1.38
N PRO A 117 6.19 -7.33 -1.17
CA PRO A 117 5.95 -6.82 0.17
C PRO A 117 4.60 -7.31 0.72
N ASP A 118 4.59 -7.83 1.94
CA ASP A 118 3.36 -8.10 2.71
C ASP A 118 3.03 -6.97 3.68
N ASN A 119 4.00 -6.17 4.05
CA ASN A 119 3.85 -4.97 4.87
C ASN A 119 5.03 -4.02 4.66
N PHE A 120 4.88 -2.79 5.15
CA PHE A 120 5.94 -1.79 5.34
C PHE A 120 5.87 -1.25 6.75
N THR A 121 6.99 -0.78 7.29
CA THR A 121 6.99 0.03 8.50
C THR A 121 7.04 1.50 8.12
N SER A 122 5.98 2.22 8.47
CA SER A 122 5.87 3.67 8.27
C SER A 122 6.18 4.43 9.55
N VAL A 123 6.54 5.70 9.43
CA VAL A 123 6.90 6.57 10.54
C VAL A 123 6.04 7.84 10.57
N HIS A 124 5.72 8.30 11.78
CA HIS A 124 5.27 9.64 12.07
C HIS A 124 6.37 10.37 12.84
N TYR A 125 6.73 11.56 12.41
CA TYR A 125 7.74 12.39 13.05
C TYR A 125 7.10 13.43 13.98
N ASN A 126 7.79 13.76 15.06
CA ASN A 126 7.36 14.82 15.97
C ASN A 126 7.12 16.11 15.19
N HIS A 127 5.94 16.69 15.36
CA HIS A 127 5.51 17.91 14.65
C HIS A 127 5.55 17.82 13.11
N GLY A 128 5.58 16.60 12.55
CA GLY A 128 5.68 16.39 11.11
C GLY A 128 7.07 16.73 10.52
N ASP A 129 8.13 16.71 11.33
CA ASP A 129 9.48 17.10 10.96
C ASP A 129 10.49 16.03 11.41
N ALA A 130 11.14 15.38 10.46
CA ALA A 130 12.13 14.32 10.72
C ALA A 130 13.30 14.79 11.60
N SER A 131 13.66 16.09 11.55
CA SER A 131 14.70 16.66 12.41
C SER A 131 14.34 16.66 13.89
N GLN A 132 13.04 16.55 14.23
CA GLN A 132 12.53 16.50 15.60
C GLN A 132 12.46 15.06 16.15
N GLY A 133 12.88 14.08 15.35
CA GLY A 133 12.86 12.66 15.74
C GLY A 133 11.53 11.98 15.55
N VAL A 134 11.54 10.67 15.79
CA VAL A 134 10.37 9.77 15.62
C VAL A 134 9.39 9.99 16.77
N ASP A 135 8.11 10.17 16.45
CA ASP A 135 7.01 10.15 17.41
C ASP A 135 6.51 8.70 17.58
N PHE A 136 6.12 8.07 16.47
CA PHE A 136 5.75 6.65 16.48
C PHE A 136 5.92 5.99 15.10
N THR A 137 5.93 4.66 15.09
CA THR A 137 5.94 3.83 13.89
C THR A 137 4.74 2.91 13.82
N ARG A 138 4.32 2.51 12.60
CA ARG A 138 3.23 1.55 12.39
C ARG A 138 3.51 0.67 11.18
N PRO A 139 3.13 -0.62 11.22
CA PRO A 139 3.08 -1.39 10.00
C PRO A 139 1.93 -0.93 9.12
N ILE A 140 2.15 -0.92 7.81
CA ILE A 140 1.11 -0.82 6.78
C ILE A 140 0.96 -2.20 6.20
N CYS A 141 -0.21 -2.82 6.38
CA CYS A 141 -0.46 -4.21 6.00
C CYS A 141 -1.07 -4.31 4.60
N LYS A 142 -0.72 -5.37 3.86
CA LYS A 142 -1.43 -5.65 2.60
C LYS A 142 -2.89 -5.98 2.87
N TYR A 143 -3.77 -5.44 2.07
CA TYR A 143 -5.20 -5.77 2.12
C TYR A 143 -5.44 -7.28 1.77
N PRO A 144 -6.35 -7.98 2.46
CA PRO A 144 -7.32 -7.47 3.43
C PRO A 144 -6.85 -7.46 4.90
N LEU A 145 -5.56 -7.64 5.17
CA LEU A 145 -5.05 -7.60 6.53
C LEU A 145 -5.10 -6.17 7.10
N SER A 146 -5.28 -6.08 8.40
CA SER A 146 -5.30 -4.84 9.16
C SER A 146 -4.32 -4.90 10.34
N VAL A 147 -3.94 -3.74 10.82
CA VAL A 147 -3.01 -3.61 11.95
C VAL A 147 -3.72 -3.98 13.25
N ARG A 148 -3.17 -4.95 14.00
CA ARG A 148 -3.66 -5.40 15.30
C ARG A 148 -2.59 -5.22 16.36
N PHE A 149 -2.90 -4.55 17.47
CA PHE A 149 -2.01 -4.42 18.62
C PHE A 149 -1.88 -5.77 19.34
N VAL A 150 -0.64 -6.19 19.61
CA VAL A 150 -0.33 -7.45 20.27
C VAL A 150 0.35 -7.27 21.64
N GLY A 151 0.53 -6.02 22.08
CA GLY A 151 1.15 -5.66 23.35
C GLY A 151 2.53 -5.06 23.15
N GLY A 152 3.05 -4.41 24.20
CA GLY A 152 4.34 -3.72 24.17
C GLY A 152 4.19 -2.20 24.13
N ASP A 153 5.18 -1.50 23.56
CA ASP A 153 5.14 -0.05 23.41
C ASP A 153 4.17 0.34 22.27
N PRO A 154 3.07 1.06 22.57
CA PRO A 154 2.12 1.47 21.55
C PRO A 154 2.72 2.44 20.49
N ASN A 155 3.91 2.98 20.72
CA ASN A 155 4.59 3.83 19.74
C ASN A 155 5.55 3.07 18.82
N SER A 156 5.79 1.78 19.06
CA SER A 156 6.63 0.93 18.21
C SER A 156 5.79 0.06 17.28
N ALA A 157 6.19 -0.02 16.01
CA ALA A 157 5.61 -0.94 15.03
C ALA A 157 5.71 -2.41 15.46
N ASP A 158 6.73 -2.79 16.25
CA ASP A 158 6.94 -4.14 16.78
C ASP A 158 5.83 -4.61 17.73
N SER A 159 5.02 -3.68 18.23
CA SER A 159 3.87 -3.96 19.08
C SER A 159 2.60 -4.30 18.32
N PHE A 160 2.70 -4.42 17.01
CA PHE A 160 1.57 -4.67 16.11
C PHE A 160 1.88 -5.79 15.13
N GLU A 161 0.84 -6.47 14.67
CA GLU A 161 0.93 -7.45 13.59
C GLU A 161 -0.13 -7.19 12.53
N CYS A 162 0.08 -7.73 11.33
CA CYS A 162 -0.91 -7.75 10.27
C CYS A 162 -1.80 -8.98 10.42
N ALA A 163 -3.10 -8.78 10.65
CA ALA A 163 -4.07 -9.85 10.86
C ALA A 163 -5.40 -9.54 10.18
N LEU A 164 -6.18 -10.58 9.87
CA LEU A 164 -7.60 -10.41 9.56
C LEU A 164 -8.32 -9.93 10.82
N LEU A 165 -9.09 -8.86 10.70
CA LEU A 165 -9.99 -8.46 11.75
C LEU A 165 -11.23 -9.36 11.70
N ALA A 166 -11.59 -9.90 12.85
CA ALA A 166 -12.79 -10.74 13.03
C ALA A 166 -14.07 -9.90 12.94
#